data_0bbf5ab2e03b203696e9dc27dfa40426
#
_entry.id   0bbf5ab2e03b203696e9dc27dfa40426
#
_cell.length_a   1.000
_cell.length_b   1.000
_cell.length_c   1.000
_cell.angle_alpha   90.00
_cell.angle_beta   90.00
_cell.angle_gamma   90.00
#
_symmetry.space_group_name_H-M   'P 1'
#
loop_
_entity.id
_entity.type
_entity.pdbx_description
1 polymer ?
#
loop_
_entity_poly.entity_id
_entity_poly.type
_entity_poly.pdbx_seq_one_letter_code
_entity_poly.pdbx_strand_id
1 'polypeptide(L)'
;MKGADVFLGLSAAGVVSKEMVASMAAKPLIFAMANPDPEITWEAATASRKDIIIATGRSDYPNQVNNVLGFPYIFRGALDVRATQINEAMKMAAVQALADLAKTPVPDIVTLAYSEKNMVFGPHYIIPKPLDPRLISTISPAVAKAAMESGVAKHAIANWEKYKIELDGRLGNDNQLFRVIGSKARKDPRRVVFAEADNVKILKAAQIVLDENIAYPILLGEEKKIAKIARENGIDLEGIPVIDPRSEEWHKTRHEYAALYFKKRQRRGINLYEASKIMKDRIRFACMMVNTGDADAVIGGLTRNYPETVRPALEIVGTEKGVKKIAGMYIIVTKKGPLFLADTTVNFNPTSEELADITLMVAKEVKNFGITPRVALLSYSNFGSSNTPEAILVRKARELLKQKSPDLIADGEMQGILAFDKDILKENYPFSELADADVNVLIFPNLSAGNIAYNLLQELGGFDTIGPILMGLAKPVHVLQLGSSVRSIINMVLIAVADAQQKSPERKQDADKEQRWWKKSKKINELM
;
A
#
# COMPACT_ATOMS: atom_id res chain seq x y z
N MET A 1 -39.29 22.46 18.19
CA MET A 1 -37.83 22.24 18.15
C MET A 1 -37.00 23.49 18.42
N LYS A 2 -37.62 24.57 18.95
CA LYS A 2 -36.95 25.86 19.17
C LYS A 2 -35.74 25.72 20.10
N GLY A 3 -34.57 26.11 19.60
CA GLY A 3 -33.31 26.08 20.35
C GLY A 3 -32.70 24.69 20.63
N ALA A 4 -33.24 23.61 20.05
CA ALA A 4 -32.69 22.28 20.20
C ALA A 4 -31.42 22.12 19.35
N ASP A 5 -30.36 21.51 19.91
CA ASP A 5 -29.11 21.21 19.23
C ASP A 5 -29.20 19.92 18.39
N VAL A 6 -29.99 18.96 18.83
CA VAL A 6 -30.10 17.64 18.20
C VAL A 6 -31.58 17.25 18.03
N PHE A 7 -31.92 16.75 16.86
CA PHE A 7 -33.16 16.02 16.61
C PHE A 7 -32.85 14.55 16.30
N LEU A 8 -33.49 13.65 17.03
CA LEU A 8 -33.37 12.20 16.84
C LEU A 8 -34.75 11.64 16.47
N GLY A 9 -34.95 11.36 15.18
CA GLY A 9 -36.22 10.85 14.62
C GLY A 9 -36.19 9.34 14.48
N LEU A 10 -37.23 8.67 15.03
CA LEU A 10 -37.49 7.24 14.97
C LEU A 10 -39.02 6.97 14.77
N SER A 11 -39.71 7.88 14.12
CA SER A 11 -41.18 7.88 14.13
C SER A 11 -41.79 7.63 12.76
N ALA A 12 -42.21 8.66 12.06
CA ALA A 12 -42.95 8.56 10.81
C ALA A 12 -42.50 9.62 9.79
N ALA A 13 -42.70 9.33 8.52
CA ALA A 13 -42.37 10.23 7.42
C ALA A 13 -43.03 11.62 7.54
N GLY A 14 -42.31 12.68 7.25
CA GLY A 14 -42.84 14.03 7.05
C GLY A 14 -43.32 14.76 8.30
N VAL A 15 -43.06 14.25 9.51
CA VAL A 15 -43.51 14.88 10.78
C VAL A 15 -42.69 16.12 11.17
N VAL A 16 -41.53 16.35 10.50
CA VAL A 16 -40.67 17.53 10.75
C VAL A 16 -40.78 18.51 9.59
N SER A 17 -41.21 19.76 9.89
CA SER A 17 -41.31 20.82 8.90
C SER A 17 -40.03 21.62 8.76
N LYS A 18 -39.91 22.39 7.67
CA LYS A 18 -38.79 23.31 7.42
C LYS A 18 -38.69 24.39 8.53
N GLU A 19 -39.83 24.86 9.02
CA GLU A 19 -39.90 25.86 10.10
C GLU A 19 -39.41 25.28 11.43
N MET A 20 -39.69 24.00 11.69
CA MET A 20 -39.13 23.31 12.87
C MET A 20 -37.62 23.25 12.81
N VAL A 21 -37.04 22.88 11.65
CA VAL A 21 -35.57 22.86 11.45
C VAL A 21 -35.00 24.28 11.58
N ALA A 22 -35.63 25.28 10.98
CA ALA A 22 -35.19 26.68 11.07
C ALA A 22 -35.15 27.22 12.50
N SER A 23 -36.01 26.69 13.39
CA SER A 23 -36.12 27.10 14.80
C SER A 23 -35.07 26.47 15.73
N MET A 24 -34.27 25.49 15.25
CA MET A 24 -33.22 24.82 16.04
C MET A 24 -32.03 25.76 16.35
N ALA A 25 -31.16 25.32 17.25
CA ALA A 25 -29.91 26.00 17.59
C ALA A 25 -28.96 26.15 16.37
N ALA A 26 -27.86 26.85 16.52
CA ALA A 26 -26.82 26.95 15.47
C ALA A 26 -26.14 25.62 15.24
N LYS A 27 -25.88 25.26 13.96
CA LYS A 27 -25.24 23.98 13.53
C LYS A 27 -25.92 22.74 14.13
N PRO A 28 -27.26 22.56 13.98
CA PRO A 28 -27.96 21.45 14.58
C PRO A 28 -27.65 20.13 13.91
N LEU A 29 -27.74 19.04 14.69
CA LEU A 29 -27.65 17.66 14.22
C LEU A 29 -29.08 17.12 14.01
N ILE A 30 -29.36 16.56 12.83
CA ILE A 30 -30.67 16.00 12.47
C ILE A 30 -30.48 14.54 12.05
N PHE A 31 -30.91 13.61 12.90
CA PHE A 31 -30.96 12.20 12.60
C PHE A 31 -32.41 11.82 12.24
N ALA A 32 -32.76 11.86 10.96
CA ALA A 32 -34.08 11.52 10.46
C ALA A 32 -34.07 10.07 9.95
N MET A 33 -34.38 9.12 10.86
CA MET A 33 -34.13 7.69 10.65
C MET A 33 -35.42 6.85 10.44
N ALA A 34 -36.58 7.48 10.28
CA ALA A 34 -37.78 6.74 9.90
C ALA A 34 -37.61 6.06 8.54
N ASN A 35 -38.13 4.85 8.39
CA ASN A 35 -37.96 4.00 7.22
C ASN A 35 -39.34 3.54 6.71
N PRO A 36 -39.68 3.60 5.40
CA PRO A 36 -38.75 3.91 4.28
C PRO A 36 -38.44 5.40 4.07
N ASP A 37 -39.35 6.30 4.48
CA ASP A 37 -39.22 7.73 4.28
C ASP A 37 -38.88 8.44 5.60
N PRO A 38 -37.91 9.35 5.61
CA PRO A 38 -37.48 10.05 6.83
C PRO A 38 -38.48 11.09 7.32
N GLU A 39 -38.35 11.50 8.58
CA GLU A 39 -39.16 12.53 9.20
C GLU A 39 -39.12 13.87 8.46
N ILE A 40 -37.97 14.14 7.81
CA ILE A 40 -37.76 15.24 6.85
C ILE A 40 -36.76 14.79 5.80
N THR A 41 -37.02 15.10 4.52
CA THR A 41 -36.09 14.75 3.45
C THR A 41 -34.82 15.62 3.52
N TRP A 42 -33.72 15.08 3.00
CA TRP A 42 -32.43 15.79 2.97
C TRP A 42 -32.54 17.13 2.23
N GLU A 43 -33.29 17.18 1.11
CA GLU A 43 -33.52 18.38 0.31
C GLU A 43 -34.32 19.42 1.11
N ALA A 44 -35.37 18.99 1.81
CA ALA A 44 -36.21 19.91 2.59
C ALA A 44 -35.43 20.51 3.75
N ALA A 45 -34.63 19.69 4.46
CA ALA A 45 -33.82 20.14 5.57
C ALA A 45 -32.69 21.11 5.12
N THR A 46 -31.94 20.75 4.06
CA THR A 46 -30.85 21.60 3.53
C THR A 46 -31.34 22.86 2.83
N ALA A 47 -32.59 22.86 2.33
CA ALA A 47 -33.22 24.06 1.81
C ALA A 47 -33.64 25.05 2.93
N SER A 48 -33.90 24.55 4.16
CA SER A 48 -34.32 25.41 5.28
C SER A 48 -33.13 26.18 5.89
N ARG A 49 -31.93 25.57 5.94
CA ARG A 49 -30.72 26.21 6.46
C ARG A 49 -29.46 25.45 5.98
N LYS A 50 -28.32 26.19 5.90
CA LYS A 50 -27.05 25.69 5.32
C LYS A 50 -26.08 25.08 6.33
N ASP A 51 -26.30 25.34 7.62
CA ASP A 51 -25.37 24.97 8.71
C ASP A 51 -25.73 23.66 9.42
N ILE A 52 -26.64 22.85 8.85
CA ILE A 52 -27.08 21.59 9.44
C ILE A 52 -26.13 20.44 9.14
N ILE A 53 -26.07 19.48 10.07
CA ILE A 53 -25.53 18.14 9.82
C ILE A 53 -26.72 17.18 9.85
N ILE A 54 -26.98 16.51 8.73
CA ILE A 54 -28.13 15.60 8.60
C ILE A 54 -27.64 14.18 8.27
N ALA A 55 -28.26 13.21 8.93
CA ALA A 55 -28.11 11.78 8.69
C ALA A 55 -29.46 11.12 8.49
N THR A 56 -29.54 10.16 7.56
CA THR A 56 -30.78 9.41 7.25
C THR A 56 -30.48 7.93 7.03
N GLY A 57 -31.51 7.09 6.96
CA GLY A 57 -31.35 5.66 6.60
C GLY A 57 -31.05 5.42 5.10
N ARG A 58 -31.18 6.44 4.24
CA ARG A 58 -31.08 6.29 2.78
C ARG A 58 -29.62 6.23 2.31
N SER A 59 -29.36 5.37 1.33
CA SER A 59 -28.01 5.17 0.76
C SER A 59 -27.58 6.22 -0.27
N ASP A 60 -28.54 6.99 -0.78
CA ASP A 60 -28.32 8.04 -1.80
C ASP A 60 -27.96 9.41 -1.21
N TYR A 61 -27.89 9.52 0.13
CA TYR A 61 -27.51 10.75 0.83
C TYR A 61 -26.25 10.59 1.68
N PRO A 62 -25.56 11.71 2.01
CA PRO A 62 -24.49 11.70 2.99
C PRO A 62 -24.93 11.14 4.35
N ASN A 63 -23.98 10.62 5.13
CA ASN A 63 -24.22 10.16 6.51
C ASN A 63 -25.32 9.08 6.61
N GLN A 64 -25.24 8.04 5.76
CA GLN A 64 -26.19 6.93 5.85
C GLN A 64 -26.06 6.20 7.19
N VAL A 65 -27.12 6.20 7.99
CA VAL A 65 -27.25 5.36 9.19
C VAL A 65 -27.82 4.01 8.78
N ASN A 66 -27.02 2.96 8.92
CA ASN A 66 -27.44 1.62 8.51
C ASN A 66 -27.03 0.59 9.56
N ASN A 67 -27.94 -0.32 9.90
CA ASN A 67 -27.70 -1.40 10.86
C ASN A 67 -26.52 -2.29 10.49
N VAL A 68 -26.18 -2.40 9.20
CA VAL A 68 -25.03 -3.17 8.72
C VAL A 68 -23.68 -2.63 9.23
N LEU A 69 -23.63 -1.41 9.70
CA LEU A 69 -22.43 -0.82 10.30
C LEU A 69 -22.10 -1.39 11.70
N GLY A 70 -23.10 -1.93 12.39
CA GLY A 70 -22.96 -2.42 13.77
C GLY A 70 -23.18 -3.93 13.91
N PHE A 71 -24.37 -4.42 13.54
CA PHE A 71 -24.81 -5.78 13.85
C PHE A 71 -23.84 -6.88 13.43
N PRO A 72 -23.37 -6.97 12.18
CA PRO A 72 -22.50 -8.08 11.76
C PRO A 72 -21.22 -8.15 12.59
N TYR A 73 -20.67 -7.02 12.95
CA TYR A 73 -19.38 -6.91 13.62
C TYR A 73 -19.50 -7.07 15.14
N ILE A 74 -20.62 -6.62 15.74
CA ILE A 74 -20.94 -6.87 17.15
C ILE A 74 -21.13 -8.38 17.36
N PHE A 75 -21.92 -9.04 16.52
CA PHE A 75 -22.10 -10.49 16.58
C PHE A 75 -20.79 -11.23 16.32
N ARG A 76 -19.98 -10.76 15.36
CA ARG A 76 -18.69 -11.38 15.07
C ARG A 76 -17.76 -11.35 16.30
N GLY A 77 -17.58 -10.19 16.91
CA GLY A 77 -16.77 -10.06 18.12
C GLY A 77 -17.28 -10.90 19.29
N ALA A 78 -18.59 -10.90 19.51
CA ALA A 78 -19.22 -11.70 20.57
C ALA A 78 -19.05 -13.21 20.36
N LEU A 79 -19.28 -13.69 19.13
CA LEU A 79 -19.18 -15.13 18.79
C LEU A 79 -17.73 -15.64 18.85
N ASP A 80 -16.76 -14.84 18.43
CA ASP A 80 -15.35 -15.26 18.43
C ASP A 80 -14.79 -15.50 19.84
N VAL A 81 -15.26 -14.75 20.83
CA VAL A 81 -14.93 -14.97 22.24
C VAL A 81 -15.99 -15.82 22.97
N ARG A 82 -16.99 -16.35 22.25
CA ARG A 82 -18.08 -17.14 22.81
C ARG A 82 -18.73 -16.42 24.01
N ALA A 83 -19.05 -15.15 23.84
CA ALA A 83 -19.69 -14.35 24.87
C ALA A 83 -21.05 -14.94 25.25
N THR A 84 -21.39 -14.94 26.54
CA THR A 84 -22.68 -15.45 27.05
C THR A 84 -23.84 -14.51 26.80
N GLN A 85 -23.53 -13.22 26.59
CA GLN A 85 -24.50 -12.17 26.26
C GLN A 85 -23.79 -11.00 25.57
N ILE A 86 -24.54 -10.16 24.90
CA ILE A 86 -24.06 -8.87 24.37
C ILE A 86 -24.52 -7.79 25.36
N ASN A 87 -23.60 -7.28 26.17
CA ASN A 87 -23.85 -6.29 27.20
C ASN A 87 -23.61 -4.85 26.71
N GLU A 88 -23.92 -3.85 27.55
CA GLU A 88 -23.78 -2.44 27.20
C GLU A 88 -22.31 -2.06 26.94
N ALA A 89 -21.34 -2.62 27.66
CA ALA A 89 -19.92 -2.36 27.42
C ALA A 89 -19.50 -2.73 25.99
N MET A 90 -19.99 -3.87 25.49
CA MET A 90 -19.72 -4.32 24.11
C MET A 90 -20.37 -3.41 23.07
N LYS A 91 -21.60 -2.93 23.32
CA LYS A 91 -22.28 -1.99 22.43
C LYS A 91 -21.55 -0.63 22.40
N MET A 92 -21.16 -0.12 23.55
CA MET A 92 -20.40 1.14 23.65
C MET A 92 -19.04 1.04 22.99
N ALA A 93 -18.34 -0.09 23.11
CA ALA A 93 -17.10 -0.33 22.40
C ALA A 93 -17.28 -0.30 20.87
N ALA A 94 -18.39 -0.84 20.36
CA ALA A 94 -18.71 -0.76 18.93
C ALA A 94 -18.99 0.68 18.48
N VAL A 95 -19.73 1.46 19.28
CA VAL A 95 -20.02 2.88 19.01
C VAL A 95 -18.72 3.69 18.95
N GLN A 96 -17.84 3.52 19.94
CA GLN A 96 -16.57 4.23 19.98
C GLN A 96 -15.68 3.85 18.79
N ALA A 97 -15.59 2.56 18.46
CA ALA A 97 -14.82 2.07 17.33
C ALA A 97 -15.32 2.65 15.99
N LEU A 98 -16.65 2.76 15.81
CA LEU A 98 -17.24 3.41 14.62
C LEU A 98 -16.91 4.91 14.56
N ALA A 99 -17.03 5.61 15.69
CA ALA A 99 -16.76 7.04 15.77
C ALA A 99 -15.29 7.37 15.47
N ASP A 100 -14.37 6.54 15.97
CA ASP A 100 -12.93 6.69 15.72
C ASP A 100 -12.57 6.33 14.27
N LEU A 101 -13.18 5.28 13.72
CA LEU A 101 -12.98 4.91 12.31
C LEU A 101 -13.41 6.01 11.35
N ALA A 102 -14.51 6.73 11.64
CA ALA A 102 -14.97 7.84 10.81
C ALA A 102 -13.95 8.98 10.70
N LYS A 103 -13.10 9.16 11.71
CA LYS A 103 -12.07 10.21 11.75
C LYS A 103 -10.79 9.83 11.01
N THR A 104 -10.61 8.56 10.66
CA THR A 104 -9.41 8.10 9.93
C THR A 104 -9.55 8.33 8.42
N PRO A 105 -8.44 8.48 7.67
CA PRO A 105 -8.48 8.64 6.22
C PRO A 105 -9.26 7.52 5.53
N VAL A 106 -10.19 7.90 4.65
CA VAL A 106 -11.05 6.95 3.94
C VAL A 106 -10.26 6.24 2.83
N PRO A 107 -10.27 4.90 2.74
CA PRO A 107 -9.60 4.16 1.68
C PRO A 107 -10.18 4.45 0.30
N ASP A 108 -9.33 4.45 -0.74
CA ASP A 108 -9.75 4.70 -2.13
C ASP A 108 -10.83 3.71 -2.61
N ILE A 109 -10.79 2.46 -2.13
CA ILE A 109 -11.81 1.45 -2.47
C ILE A 109 -13.22 1.88 -2.03
N VAL A 110 -13.33 2.60 -0.92
CA VAL A 110 -14.63 3.14 -0.44
C VAL A 110 -15.05 4.31 -1.32
N THR A 111 -14.14 5.25 -1.62
CA THR A 111 -14.43 6.41 -2.48
C THR A 111 -14.83 5.97 -3.89
N LEU A 112 -14.21 4.93 -4.41
CA LEU A 112 -14.57 4.34 -5.71
C LEU A 112 -15.94 3.66 -5.68
N ALA A 113 -16.23 2.87 -4.62
CA ALA A 113 -17.49 2.14 -4.50
C ALA A 113 -18.72 3.08 -4.42
N TYR A 114 -18.54 4.27 -3.86
CA TYR A 114 -19.62 5.27 -3.75
C TYR A 114 -19.55 6.37 -4.80
N SER A 115 -18.56 6.34 -5.71
CA SER A 115 -18.32 7.39 -6.73
C SER A 115 -18.21 8.81 -6.13
N GLU A 116 -17.83 8.92 -4.86
CA GLU A 116 -17.67 10.17 -4.13
C GLU A 116 -16.18 10.56 -4.09
N LYS A 117 -15.85 11.81 -4.40
CA LYS A 117 -14.48 12.35 -4.28
C LYS A 117 -14.31 13.03 -2.93
N ASN A 118 -13.12 12.86 -2.32
CA ASN A 118 -12.72 13.56 -1.10
C ASN A 118 -13.64 13.32 0.13
N MET A 119 -13.91 12.04 0.45
CA MET A 119 -14.55 11.70 1.72
C MET A 119 -13.59 11.99 2.88
N VAL A 120 -13.92 12.98 3.69
CA VAL A 120 -13.17 13.41 4.88
C VAL A 120 -14.16 13.62 6.01
N PHE A 121 -13.74 13.31 7.25
CA PHE A 121 -14.57 13.55 8.44
C PHE A 121 -15.07 15.00 8.47
N GLY A 122 -16.36 15.17 8.63
CA GLY A 122 -17.02 16.47 8.60
C GLY A 122 -18.52 16.36 8.38
N PRO A 123 -19.24 17.49 8.12
CA PRO A 123 -20.69 17.51 8.02
C PRO A 123 -21.33 16.49 7.05
N HIS A 124 -20.59 16.05 6.04
CA HIS A 124 -21.05 15.07 5.04
C HIS A 124 -20.49 13.67 5.24
N TYR A 125 -19.62 13.45 6.25
CA TYR A 125 -19.05 12.17 6.58
C TYR A 125 -18.77 12.07 8.09
N ILE A 126 -19.84 11.85 8.87
CA ILE A 126 -19.76 11.67 10.35
C ILE A 126 -19.79 10.18 10.74
N ILE A 127 -20.09 9.29 9.80
CA ILE A 127 -20.20 7.86 10.01
C ILE A 127 -19.56 7.12 8.81
N PRO A 128 -18.87 5.97 9.02
CA PRO A 128 -18.30 5.18 7.93
C PRO A 128 -19.36 4.68 6.94
N LYS A 129 -18.98 4.45 5.71
CA LYS A 129 -19.86 3.85 4.69
C LYS A 129 -19.99 2.34 4.89
N PRO A 130 -21.16 1.72 4.60
CA PRO A 130 -21.40 0.29 4.77
C PRO A 130 -20.43 -0.66 4.07
N LEU A 131 -19.85 -0.25 2.94
CA LEU A 131 -18.86 -1.05 2.19
C LEU A 131 -17.41 -0.80 2.64
N ASP A 132 -17.20 -0.13 3.76
CA ASP A 132 -15.84 0.08 4.29
C ASP A 132 -15.25 -1.24 4.82
N PRO A 133 -14.20 -1.79 4.18
CA PRO A 133 -13.65 -3.09 4.56
C PRO A 133 -13.01 -3.09 5.96
N ARG A 134 -12.71 -1.92 6.53
CA ARG A 134 -12.10 -1.79 7.85
C ARG A 134 -13.09 -2.06 8.99
N LEU A 135 -14.40 -2.05 8.73
CA LEU A 135 -15.43 -2.23 9.76
C LEU A 135 -15.23 -3.53 10.55
N ILE A 136 -14.95 -4.64 9.88
CA ILE A 136 -14.81 -5.94 10.53
C ILE A 136 -13.58 -6.02 11.44
N SER A 137 -12.44 -5.51 10.99
CA SER A 137 -11.18 -5.55 11.75
C SER A 137 -11.04 -4.43 12.78
N THR A 138 -11.97 -3.47 12.80
CA THR A 138 -12.04 -2.39 13.78
C THR A 138 -13.07 -2.67 14.87
N ILE A 139 -14.30 -2.96 14.48
CA ILE A 139 -15.42 -3.09 15.44
C ILE A 139 -15.38 -4.44 16.16
N SER A 140 -15.18 -5.56 15.44
CA SER A 140 -15.20 -6.89 16.07
C SER A 140 -14.14 -7.07 17.14
N PRO A 141 -12.87 -6.61 16.98
CA PRO A 141 -11.90 -6.64 18.06
C PRO A 141 -12.26 -5.78 19.27
N ALA A 142 -12.83 -4.59 19.05
CA ALA A 142 -13.28 -3.72 20.14
C ALA A 142 -14.37 -4.39 20.99
N VAL A 143 -15.35 -5.01 20.31
CA VAL A 143 -16.42 -5.77 20.98
C VAL A 143 -15.89 -7.00 21.70
N ALA A 144 -15.01 -7.77 21.08
CA ALA A 144 -14.39 -8.95 21.70
C ALA A 144 -13.58 -8.58 22.95
N LYS A 145 -12.83 -7.47 22.88
CA LYS A 145 -12.08 -6.94 24.03
C LYS A 145 -13.00 -6.55 25.18
N ALA A 146 -14.06 -5.80 24.89
CA ALA A 146 -15.05 -5.40 25.89
C ALA A 146 -15.77 -6.61 26.51
N ALA A 147 -16.05 -7.66 25.73
CA ALA A 147 -16.62 -8.91 26.26
C ALA A 147 -15.67 -9.62 27.22
N MET A 148 -14.37 -9.63 26.93
CA MET A 148 -13.35 -10.21 27.82
C MET A 148 -13.19 -9.38 29.10
N GLU A 149 -13.11 -8.06 28.99
CA GLU A 149 -12.96 -7.14 30.13
C GLU A 149 -14.19 -7.13 31.05
N SER A 150 -15.39 -7.31 30.49
CA SER A 150 -16.63 -7.41 31.26
C SER A 150 -16.95 -8.81 31.77
N GLY A 151 -16.06 -9.80 31.57
CA GLY A 151 -16.18 -11.16 32.11
C GLY A 151 -17.23 -12.03 31.46
N VAL A 152 -17.83 -11.63 30.31
CA VAL A 152 -18.85 -12.43 29.61
C VAL A 152 -18.28 -13.35 28.54
N ALA A 153 -16.98 -13.22 28.22
CA ALA A 153 -16.28 -14.07 27.26
C ALA A 153 -15.90 -15.43 27.88
N LYS A 154 -16.14 -16.51 27.13
CA LYS A 154 -15.70 -17.88 27.49
C LYS A 154 -14.36 -18.26 26.87
N HIS A 155 -13.94 -17.53 25.84
CA HIS A 155 -12.72 -17.77 25.10
C HIS A 155 -11.91 -16.48 24.99
N ALA A 156 -10.63 -16.54 25.40
CA ALA A 156 -9.76 -15.38 25.35
C ALA A 156 -8.96 -15.33 24.04
N ILE A 157 -8.84 -14.15 23.46
CA ILE A 157 -7.96 -13.88 22.31
C ILE A 157 -6.58 -13.51 22.86
N ALA A 158 -5.60 -14.41 22.67
CA ALA A 158 -4.23 -14.20 23.15
C ALA A 158 -3.40 -13.31 22.20
N ASN A 159 -3.69 -13.33 20.91
CA ASN A 159 -2.93 -12.59 19.89
C ASN A 159 -3.88 -11.75 19.04
N TRP A 160 -3.96 -10.46 19.33
CA TRP A 160 -4.84 -9.50 18.68
C TRP A 160 -4.45 -9.23 17.23
N GLU A 161 -3.17 -9.23 16.92
CA GLU A 161 -2.68 -9.05 15.54
C GLU A 161 -3.13 -10.21 14.65
N LYS A 162 -2.96 -11.44 15.15
CA LYS A 162 -3.44 -12.62 14.42
C LYS A 162 -4.94 -12.59 14.22
N TYR A 163 -5.70 -12.19 15.24
CA TYR A 163 -7.15 -12.10 15.17
C TYR A 163 -7.62 -11.07 14.12
N LYS A 164 -7.04 -9.86 14.10
CA LYS A 164 -7.34 -8.87 13.05
C LYS A 164 -7.06 -9.41 11.65
N ILE A 165 -5.92 -10.08 11.50
CA ILE A 165 -5.53 -10.73 10.26
C ILE A 165 -6.58 -11.76 9.80
N GLU A 166 -7.09 -12.58 10.70
CA GLU A 166 -8.13 -13.57 10.40
C GLU A 166 -9.46 -12.91 9.99
N LEU A 167 -9.81 -11.78 10.61
CA LEU A 167 -11.00 -11.01 10.26
C LEU A 167 -10.91 -10.38 8.86
N ASP A 168 -9.77 -9.75 8.54
CA ASP A 168 -9.53 -9.17 7.22
C ASP A 168 -9.59 -10.26 6.13
N GLY A 169 -9.11 -11.47 6.43
CA GLY A 169 -9.18 -12.62 5.52
C GLY A 169 -10.60 -13.06 5.15
N ARG A 170 -11.59 -12.79 5.99
CA ARG A 170 -13.00 -13.15 5.74
C ARG A 170 -13.65 -12.30 4.64
N LEU A 171 -13.09 -11.16 4.31
CA LEU A 171 -13.56 -10.30 3.21
C LEU A 171 -13.08 -10.74 1.83
N GLY A 172 -12.41 -11.89 1.73
CA GLY A 172 -11.97 -12.45 0.45
C GLY A 172 -10.72 -11.78 -0.13
N ASN A 173 -10.14 -10.82 0.54
CA ASN A 173 -8.88 -10.16 0.16
C ASN A 173 -7.69 -10.82 0.86
N ASP A 174 -7.55 -12.13 0.67
CA ASP A 174 -6.57 -12.92 1.40
C ASP A 174 -5.16 -12.74 0.83
N ASN A 175 -4.56 -11.62 1.17
CA ASN A 175 -3.18 -11.31 0.81
C ASN A 175 -2.23 -11.85 1.88
N GLN A 176 -2.16 -13.19 2.01
CA GLN A 176 -1.26 -13.87 2.95
C GLN A 176 0.18 -13.36 2.85
N LEU A 177 0.61 -13.00 1.65
CA LEU A 177 1.91 -12.38 1.39
C LEU A 177 2.10 -11.09 2.21
N PHE A 178 1.15 -10.14 2.11
CA PHE A 178 1.27 -8.85 2.80
C PHE A 178 1.08 -8.94 4.31
N ARG A 179 0.41 -9.97 4.79
CA ARG A 179 0.35 -10.28 6.23
C ARG A 179 1.72 -10.67 6.77
N VAL A 180 2.43 -11.56 6.07
CA VAL A 180 3.78 -12.00 6.47
C VAL A 180 4.76 -10.82 6.40
N ILE A 181 4.76 -10.07 5.28
CA ILE A 181 5.62 -8.91 5.10
C ILE A 181 5.28 -7.83 6.14
N GLY A 182 4.00 -7.54 6.37
CA GLY A 182 3.53 -6.55 7.33
C GLY A 182 3.92 -6.89 8.77
N SER A 183 3.79 -8.15 9.17
CA SER A 183 4.25 -8.60 10.50
C SER A 183 5.76 -8.40 10.68
N LYS A 184 6.56 -8.67 9.65
CA LYS A 184 8.02 -8.41 9.67
C LYS A 184 8.31 -6.91 9.72
N ALA A 185 7.62 -6.10 8.92
CA ALA A 185 7.80 -4.65 8.86
C ALA A 185 7.53 -3.99 10.23
N ARG A 186 6.45 -4.36 10.90
CA ARG A 186 6.07 -3.82 12.22
C ARG A 186 7.06 -4.18 13.34
N LYS A 187 7.81 -5.28 13.21
CA LYS A 187 8.83 -5.67 14.20
C LYS A 187 10.08 -4.82 14.14
N ASP A 188 10.41 -4.31 12.98
CA ASP A 188 11.61 -3.49 12.73
C ASP A 188 11.30 -2.44 11.64
N PRO A 189 10.50 -1.40 11.95
CA PRO A 189 10.14 -0.36 10.99
C PRO A 189 11.37 0.39 10.49
N ARG A 190 11.36 0.75 9.20
CA ARG A 190 12.48 1.43 8.53
C ARG A 190 12.09 2.85 8.11
N ARG A 191 13.09 3.72 7.95
CA ARG A 191 12.90 5.09 7.46
C ARG A 191 12.67 5.07 5.95
N VAL A 192 11.46 5.47 5.53
CA VAL A 192 11.07 5.47 4.12
C VAL A 192 10.85 6.90 3.64
N VAL A 193 11.59 7.31 2.61
CA VAL A 193 11.47 8.63 2.00
C VAL A 193 10.43 8.60 0.90
N PHE A 194 9.45 9.50 0.99
CA PHE A 194 8.46 9.75 -0.04
C PHE A 194 8.85 11.00 -0.83
N ALA A 195 9.28 10.81 -2.07
CA ALA A 195 9.86 11.88 -2.87
C ALA A 195 8.85 12.86 -3.47
N GLU A 196 7.54 12.54 -3.44
CA GLU A 196 6.46 13.32 -4.07
C GLU A 196 5.35 13.63 -3.07
N ALA A 197 5.72 14.19 -1.91
CA ALA A 197 4.82 14.43 -0.79
C ALA A 197 3.77 15.54 -1.02
N ASP A 198 3.83 16.26 -2.13
CA ASP A 198 2.78 17.20 -2.55
C ASP A 198 1.60 16.51 -3.25
N ASN A 199 1.38 15.23 -2.99
CA ASN A 199 0.27 14.43 -3.46
C ASN A 199 -0.54 13.86 -2.29
N VAL A 200 -1.86 14.04 -2.31
CA VAL A 200 -2.77 13.62 -1.22
C VAL A 200 -2.70 12.11 -0.94
N LYS A 201 -2.51 11.26 -1.95
CA LYS A 201 -2.40 9.80 -1.77
C LYS A 201 -1.12 9.42 -1.01
N ILE A 202 -0.03 10.12 -1.29
CA ILE A 202 1.25 9.94 -0.56
C ILE A 202 1.08 10.33 0.90
N LEU A 203 0.44 11.47 1.20
CA LEU A 203 0.22 11.92 2.58
C LEU A 203 -0.67 10.94 3.35
N LYS A 204 -1.77 10.47 2.76
CA LYS A 204 -2.63 9.43 3.36
C LYS A 204 -1.85 8.15 3.64
N ALA A 205 -1.04 7.68 2.68
CA ALA A 205 -0.23 6.50 2.87
C ALA A 205 0.83 6.69 3.96
N ALA A 206 1.48 7.86 4.02
CA ALA A 206 2.47 8.18 5.04
C ALA A 206 1.87 8.19 6.46
N GLN A 207 0.68 8.78 6.64
CA GLN A 207 -0.03 8.70 7.91
C GLN A 207 -0.32 7.25 8.31
N ILE A 208 -0.93 6.46 7.40
CA ILE A 208 -1.32 5.08 7.70
C ILE A 208 -0.10 4.21 8.05
N VAL A 209 1.01 4.34 7.34
CA VAL A 209 2.21 3.52 7.63
C VAL A 209 2.88 3.91 8.95
N LEU A 210 2.74 5.16 9.39
CA LEU A 210 3.16 5.59 10.72
C LEU A 210 2.23 5.03 11.81
N ASP A 211 0.92 5.25 11.66
CA ASP A 211 -0.10 4.82 12.62
C ASP A 211 -0.08 3.30 12.84
N GLU A 212 0.16 2.52 11.77
CA GLU A 212 0.27 1.06 11.82
C GLU A 212 1.67 0.57 12.19
N ASN A 213 2.61 1.46 12.51
CA ASN A 213 4.00 1.13 12.83
C ASN A 213 4.70 0.28 11.75
N ILE A 214 4.40 0.53 10.48
CA ILE A 214 5.00 -0.16 9.33
C ILE A 214 6.35 0.47 8.98
N ALA A 215 6.41 1.80 8.99
CA ALA A 215 7.60 2.57 8.61
C ALA A 215 7.64 3.91 9.34
N TYR A 216 8.83 4.52 9.38
CA TYR A 216 9.04 5.92 9.75
C TYR A 216 9.09 6.76 8.47
N PRO A 217 7.99 7.39 8.04
CA PRO A 217 7.95 8.16 6.80
C PRO A 217 8.73 9.46 6.90
N ILE A 218 9.40 9.85 5.81
CA ILE A 218 10.06 11.13 5.61
C ILE A 218 9.49 11.74 4.32
N LEU A 219 8.94 12.94 4.38
CA LEU A 219 8.26 13.58 3.27
C LEU A 219 9.17 14.60 2.58
N LEU A 220 9.35 14.50 1.26
CA LEU A 220 10.09 15.51 0.49
C LEU A 220 9.13 16.43 -0.27
N GLY A 221 9.19 17.74 0.05
CA GLY A 221 8.41 18.74 -0.65
C GLY A 221 8.35 20.07 0.10
N GLU A 222 7.64 21.03 -0.48
CA GLU A 222 7.44 22.34 0.11
C GLU A 222 6.49 22.27 1.32
N GLU A 223 6.99 22.61 2.49
CA GLU A 223 6.26 22.49 3.78
C GLU A 223 4.89 23.15 3.75
N LYS A 224 4.80 24.40 3.27
CA LYS A 224 3.53 25.15 3.21
C LYS A 224 2.50 24.46 2.31
N LYS A 225 2.94 23.91 1.18
CA LYS A 225 2.08 23.20 0.23
C LYS A 225 1.58 21.88 0.84
N ILE A 226 2.46 21.13 1.49
CA ILE A 226 2.13 19.87 2.17
C ILE A 226 1.15 20.13 3.31
N ALA A 227 1.41 21.11 4.19
CA ALA A 227 0.52 21.48 5.29
C ALA A 227 -0.87 21.91 4.79
N LYS A 228 -0.94 22.66 3.69
CA LYS A 228 -2.22 23.03 3.06
C LYS A 228 -3.01 21.81 2.62
N ILE A 229 -2.36 20.90 1.86
CA ILE A 229 -3.01 19.67 1.35
C ILE A 229 -3.47 18.79 2.51
N ALA A 230 -2.65 18.63 3.56
CA ALA A 230 -2.99 17.84 4.73
C ALA A 230 -4.23 18.40 5.45
N ARG A 231 -4.28 19.71 5.69
CA ARG A 231 -5.43 20.38 6.31
C ARG A 231 -6.72 20.23 5.50
N GLU A 232 -6.65 20.46 4.18
CA GLU A 232 -7.80 20.34 3.28
C GLU A 232 -8.36 18.93 3.21
N ASN A 233 -7.56 17.92 3.54
CA ASN A 233 -7.95 16.50 3.46
C ASN A 233 -8.03 15.80 4.82
N GLY A 234 -7.92 16.53 5.95
CA GLY A 234 -8.01 15.97 7.29
C GLY A 234 -6.92 14.93 7.61
N ILE A 235 -5.71 15.13 7.06
CA ILE A 235 -4.57 14.21 7.23
C ILE A 235 -3.70 14.74 8.38
N ASP A 236 -3.45 13.90 9.38
CA ASP A 236 -2.54 14.22 10.46
C ASP A 236 -1.11 13.86 10.07
N LEU A 237 -0.22 14.85 10.15
CA LEU A 237 1.21 14.69 9.87
C LEU A 237 2.06 14.80 11.15
N GLU A 238 1.44 14.68 12.33
CA GLU A 238 2.18 14.71 13.58
C GLU A 238 3.24 13.59 13.62
N GLY A 239 4.45 13.98 13.99
CA GLY A 239 5.58 13.03 14.02
C GLY A 239 6.19 12.69 12.65
N ILE A 240 5.72 13.26 11.54
CA ILE A 240 6.29 13.01 10.20
C ILE A 240 7.19 14.18 9.78
N PRO A 241 8.52 13.99 9.63
CA PRO A 241 9.41 15.05 9.16
C PRO A 241 9.14 15.40 7.70
N VAL A 242 9.08 16.71 7.40
CA VAL A 242 9.01 17.24 6.05
C VAL A 242 10.32 17.97 5.73
N ILE A 243 10.83 17.75 4.52
CA ILE A 243 12.10 18.27 4.05
C ILE A 243 11.89 18.90 2.68
N ASP A 244 12.21 20.18 2.55
CA ASP A 244 12.34 20.81 1.24
C ASP A 244 13.80 20.87 0.82
N PRO A 245 14.26 20.04 -0.14
CA PRO A 245 15.64 20.11 -0.64
C PRO A 245 16.02 21.45 -1.26
N ARG A 246 15.06 22.33 -1.55
CA ARG A 246 15.27 23.65 -2.15
C ARG A 246 15.46 24.75 -1.11
N SER A 247 15.02 24.53 0.13
CA SER A 247 15.07 25.52 1.18
C SER A 247 16.51 25.80 1.66
N GLU A 248 16.73 26.97 2.25
CA GLU A 248 18.04 27.35 2.83
C GLU A 248 18.38 26.51 4.06
N GLU A 249 17.40 26.03 4.78
CA GLU A 249 17.60 25.16 5.94
C GLU A 249 18.37 23.89 5.59
N TRP A 250 18.18 23.37 4.37
CA TRP A 250 18.82 22.15 3.86
C TRP A 250 20.05 22.43 2.98
N HIS A 251 20.51 23.68 2.90
CA HIS A 251 21.65 24.08 2.07
C HIS A 251 22.91 23.28 2.39
N LYS A 252 23.25 23.12 3.67
CA LYS A 252 24.46 22.38 4.10
C LYS A 252 24.39 20.91 3.66
N THR A 253 23.30 20.20 3.97
CA THR A 253 23.10 18.79 3.58
C THR A 253 23.11 18.64 2.06
N ARG A 254 22.45 19.56 1.36
CA ARG A 254 22.43 19.57 -0.11
C ARG A 254 23.84 19.73 -0.70
N HIS A 255 24.66 20.57 -0.10
CA HIS A 255 26.06 20.77 -0.53
C HIS A 255 26.91 19.53 -0.28
N GLU A 256 26.77 18.89 0.88
CA GLU A 256 27.45 17.61 1.20
C GLU A 256 27.05 16.51 0.20
N TYR A 257 25.76 16.37 -0.12
CA TYR A 257 25.27 15.43 -1.11
C TYR A 257 25.77 15.76 -2.52
N ALA A 258 25.82 17.03 -2.89
CA ALA A 258 26.36 17.48 -4.17
C ALA A 258 27.83 17.12 -4.34
N ALA A 259 28.64 17.28 -3.28
CA ALA A 259 30.04 16.90 -3.28
C ALA A 259 30.24 15.39 -3.48
N LEU A 260 29.42 14.55 -2.82
CA LEU A 260 29.44 13.10 -3.00
C LEU A 260 29.01 12.70 -4.41
N TYR A 261 27.95 13.31 -4.94
CA TYR A 261 27.49 13.07 -6.31
C TYR A 261 28.54 13.49 -7.34
N PHE A 262 29.13 14.67 -7.18
CA PHE A 262 30.23 15.16 -8.02
C PHE A 262 31.38 14.16 -8.05
N LYS A 263 31.87 13.72 -6.88
CA LYS A 263 32.97 12.73 -6.78
C LYS A 263 32.64 11.46 -7.58
N LYS A 264 31.39 11.02 -7.58
CA LYS A 264 30.94 9.82 -8.29
C LYS A 264 30.79 10.03 -9.80
N ARG A 265 30.45 11.26 -10.25
CA ARG A 265 30.04 11.55 -11.64
C ARG A 265 30.96 12.51 -12.41
N GLN A 266 32.02 13.07 -11.78
CA GLN A 266 32.93 14.05 -12.40
C GLN A 266 33.52 13.56 -13.75
N ARG A 267 33.87 12.27 -13.86
CA ARG A 267 34.38 11.69 -15.11
C ARG A 267 33.29 11.44 -16.18
N ARG A 268 32.07 11.83 -15.90
CA ARG A 268 30.91 11.77 -16.82
C ARG A 268 30.38 13.17 -17.16
N GLY A 269 31.23 14.19 -17.02
CA GLY A 269 30.95 15.56 -17.43
C GLY A 269 30.17 16.40 -16.43
N ILE A 270 29.95 15.93 -15.18
CA ILE A 270 29.28 16.71 -14.14
C ILE A 270 30.31 17.56 -13.40
N ASN A 271 30.09 18.87 -13.29
CA ASN A 271 30.82 19.77 -12.42
C ASN A 271 30.13 19.99 -11.07
N LEU A 272 30.77 20.64 -10.11
CA LEU A 272 30.26 20.83 -8.75
C LEU A 272 29.01 21.74 -8.73
N TYR A 273 28.96 22.74 -9.59
CA TYR A 273 27.78 23.62 -9.72
C TYR A 273 26.55 22.85 -10.21
N GLU A 274 26.72 22.06 -11.25
CA GLU A 274 25.66 21.18 -11.76
C GLU A 274 25.22 20.15 -10.71
N ALA A 275 26.16 19.55 -10.00
CA ALA A 275 25.85 18.63 -8.90
C ALA A 275 24.97 19.30 -7.82
N SER A 276 25.28 20.55 -7.44
CA SER A 276 24.50 21.33 -6.50
C SER A 276 23.08 21.64 -7.01
N LYS A 277 22.94 21.93 -8.31
CA LYS A 277 21.65 22.16 -8.96
C LYS A 277 20.81 20.86 -9.02
N ILE A 278 21.47 19.76 -9.35
CA ILE A 278 20.87 18.41 -9.44
C ILE A 278 20.31 17.97 -8.08
N MET A 279 21.00 18.27 -6.98
CA MET A 279 20.56 17.90 -5.63
C MET A 279 19.33 18.68 -5.12
N LYS A 280 18.80 19.64 -5.87
CA LYS A 280 17.49 20.26 -5.63
C LYS A 280 16.33 19.38 -6.12
N ASP A 281 16.61 18.35 -6.92
CA ASP A 281 15.59 17.38 -7.34
C ASP A 281 15.31 16.38 -6.21
N ARG A 282 14.02 16.23 -5.88
CA ARG A 282 13.57 15.43 -4.73
C ARG A 282 13.94 13.94 -4.84
N ILE A 283 13.84 13.35 -6.05
CA ILE A 283 14.21 11.93 -6.24
C ILE A 283 15.71 11.73 -6.06
N ARG A 284 16.54 12.61 -6.60
CA ARG A 284 18.01 12.53 -6.43
C ARG A 284 18.42 12.76 -4.99
N PHE A 285 17.79 13.72 -4.32
CA PHE A 285 18.01 13.96 -2.89
C PHE A 285 17.64 12.73 -2.06
N ALA A 286 16.46 12.12 -2.30
CA ALA A 286 16.02 10.89 -1.65
C ALA A 286 17.01 9.74 -1.87
N CYS A 287 17.47 9.52 -3.11
CA CYS A 287 18.48 8.51 -3.41
C CYS A 287 19.80 8.77 -2.67
N MET A 288 20.22 10.03 -2.49
CA MET A 288 21.39 10.36 -1.68
C MET A 288 21.16 10.07 -0.21
N MET A 289 19.98 10.36 0.35
CA MET A 289 19.65 10.02 1.74
C MET A 289 19.86 8.52 2.01
N VAL A 290 19.39 7.67 1.11
CA VAL A 290 19.54 6.21 1.25
C VAL A 290 21.00 5.78 1.02
N ASN A 291 21.69 6.41 0.07
CA ASN A 291 23.10 6.11 -0.22
C ASN A 291 24.03 6.45 0.96
N THR A 292 23.71 7.52 1.73
CA THR A 292 24.49 7.96 2.90
C THR A 292 24.02 7.32 4.22
N GLY A 293 22.90 6.58 4.20
CA GLY A 293 22.30 5.96 5.40
C GLY A 293 21.46 6.92 6.23
N ASP A 294 21.10 8.08 5.69
CA ASP A 294 20.17 9.02 6.34
C ASP A 294 18.72 8.54 6.25
N ALA A 295 18.42 7.64 5.32
CA ALA A 295 17.19 6.87 5.21
C ALA A 295 17.49 5.43 4.78
N ASP A 296 16.47 4.56 4.83
CA ASP A 296 16.63 3.14 4.56
C ASP A 296 16.03 2.72 3.21
N ALA A 297 14.98 3.43 2.75
CA ALA A 297 14.34 3.17 1.46
C ALA A 297 13.75 4.45 0.83
N VAL A 298 13.53 4.42 -0.49
CA VAL A 298 12.88 5.48 -1.27
C VAL A 298 11.64 4.95 -1.97
N ILE A 299 10.55 5.71 -1.92
CA ILE A 299 9.35 5.55 -2.72
C ILE A 299 9.15 6.81 -3.58
N GLY A 300 8.98 6.62 -4.90
CA GLY A 300 8.73 7.73 -5.83
C GLY A 300 8.15 7.26 -7.14
N GLY A 301 7.87 8.17 -8.10
CA GLY A 301 7.37 7.83 -9.42
C GLY A 301 5.85 7.89 -9.59
N LEU A 302 5.11 8.36 -8.56
CA LEU A 302 3.65 8.51 -8.66
C LEU A 302 3.21 9.54 -9.70
N THR A 303 4.01 10.59 -9.90
CA THR A 303 3.73 11.72 -10.80
C THR A 303 4.80 11.94 -11.87
N ARG A 304 5.77 11.03 -11.95
CA ARG A 304 6.90 11.09 -12.89
C ARG A 304 6.95 9.84 -13.76
N ASN A 305 7.55 9.99 -14.95
CA ASN A 305 7.82 8.84 -15.80
C ASN A 305 8.84 7.89 -15.17
N TYR A 306 8.69 6.61 -15.44
CA TYR A 306 9.55 5.55 -14.90
C TYR A 306 11.06 5.81 -15.04
N PRO A 307 11.60 6.23 -16.22
CA PRO A 307 13.02 6.53 -16.37
C PRO A 307 13.51 7.69 -15.48
N GLU A 308 12.66 8.66 -15.16
CA GLU A 308 13.01 9.81 -14.32
C GLU A 308 13.24 9.43 -12.85
N THR A 309 12.69 8.31 -12.43
CA THR A 309 12.90 7.75 -11.08
C THR A 309 14.03 6.71 -11.05
N VAL A 310 14.09 5.83 -12.04
CA VAL A 310 15.07 4.73 -12.09
C VAL A 310 16.48 5.24 -12.41
N ARG A 311 16.64 6.21 -13.31
CA ARG A 311 17.96 6.74 -13.66
C ARG A 311 18.69 7.35 -12.45
N PRO A 312 18.09 8.20 -11.60
CA PRO A 312 18.69 8.65 -10.34
C PRO A 312 19.12 7.52 -9.40
N ALA A 313 18.31 6.47 -9.27
CA ALA A 313 18.67 5.30 -8.46
C ALA A 313 19.94 4.61 -8.97
N LEU A 314 20.03 4.35 -10.28
CA LEU A 314 21.23 3.77 -10.89
C LEU A 314 22.46 4.70 -10.80
N GLU A 315 22.27 6.01 -10.97
CA GLU A 315 23.37 6.99 -10.92
C GLU A 315 23.96 7.17 -9.53
N ILE A 316 23.12 7.12 -8.49
CA ILE A 316 23.50 7.43 -7.11
C ILE A 316 23.71 6.16 -6.28
N VAL A 317 22.73 5.27 -6.25
CA VAL A 317 22.79 4.04 -5.47
C VAL A 317 23.63 2.98 -6.20
N GLY A 318 23.31 2.72 -7.47
CA GLY A 318 23.98 1.69 -8.26
C GLY A 318 23.41 0.29 -8.02
N THR A 319 24.07 -0.72 -8.61
CA THR A 319 23.65 -2.13 -8.47
C THR A 319 24.33 -2.81 -7.28
N GLU A 320 23.76 -3.90 -6.79
CA GLU A 320 24.37 -4.81 -5.82
C GLU A 320 25.69 -5.37 -6.38
N LYS A 321 26.60 -5.74 -5.47
CA LYS A 321 27.88 -6.35 -5.87
C LYS A 321 27.63 -7.66 -6.64
N GLY A 322 28.17 -7.75 -7.84
CA GLY A 322 27.98 -8.91 -8.73
C GLY A 322 26.77 -8.82 -9.64
N VAL A 323 25.86 -7.86 -9.44
CA VAL A 323 24.70 -7.63 -10.30
C VAL A 323 25.06 -6.69 -11.44
N LYS A 324 24.95 -7.17 -12.68
CA LYS A 324 25.27 -6.39 -13.89
C LYS A 324 24.13 -5.48 -14.34
N LYS A 325 22.88 -5.95 -14.23
CA LYS A 325 21.66 -5.24 -14.63
C LYS A 325 20.59 -5.42 -13.56
N ILE A 326 19.80 -4.39 -13.36
CA ILE A 326 18.58 -4.47 -12.54
C ILE A 326 17.46 -5.14 -13.33
N ALA A 327 16.44 -5.62 -12.63
CA ALA A 327 15.23 -6.17 -13.24
C ALA A 327 13.99 -5.67 -12.51
N GLY A 328 12.84 -5.75 -13.17
CA GLY A 328 11.56 -5.36 -12.61
C GLY A 328 10.59 -6.54 -12.51
N MET A 329 9.93 -6.65 -11.38
CA MET A 329 8.96 -7.71 -11.09
C MET A 329 7.61 -7.12 -10.72
N TYR A 330 6.53 -7.73 -11.21
CA TYR A 330 5.18 -7.49 -10.70
C TYR A 330 4.68 -8.69 -9.91
N ILE A 331 3.89 -8.41 -8.89
CA ILE A 331 3.12 -9.41 -8.16
C ILE A 331 1.66 -9.25 -8.55
N ILE A 332 1.04 -10.31 -9.05
CA ILE A 332 -0.40 -10.41 -9.24
C ILE A 332 -0.96 -11.26 -8.10
N VAL A 333 -1.97 -10.72 -7.42
CA VAL A 333 -2.63 -11.43 -6.32
C VAL A 333 -3.81 -12.20 -6.88
N THR A 334 -3.66 -13.51 -6.95
CA THR A 334 -4.72 -14.41 -7.42
C THR A 334 -5.42 -15.12 -6.26
N LYS A 335 -6.57 -15.72 -6.52
CA LYS A 335 -7.27 -16.57 -5.53
C LYS A 335 -6.45 -17.78 -5.06
N LYS A 336 -5.48 -18.23 -5.86
CA LYS A 336 -4.56 -19.33 -5.55
C LYS A 336 -3.27 -18.87 -4.85
N GLY A 337 -3.10 -17.56 -4.64
CA GLY A 337 -1.91 -16.97 -4.05
C GLY A 337 -1.19 -16.00 -5.00
N PRO A 338 -0.04 -15.46 -4.57
CA PRO A 338 0.73 -14.51 -5.37
C PRO A 338 1.41 -15.17 -6.55
N LEU A 339 1.34 -14.52 -7.71
CA LEU A 339 2.03 -14.88 -8.94
C LEU A 339 3.03 -13.76 -9.27
N PHE A 340 4.30 -14.13 -9.44
CA PHE A 340 5.41 -13.21 -9.70
C PHE A 340 5.77 -13.21 -11.18
N LEU A 341 5.80 -12.07 -11.83
CA LEU A 341 6.05 -11.88 -13.25
C LEU A 341 7.31 -11.03 -13.47
N ALA A 342 8.29 -11.50 -14.24
CA ALA A 342 9.52 -10.79 -14.58
C ALA A 342 10.13 -11.21 -15.93
N ASP A 343 10.97 -10.44 -16.65
CA ASP A 343 11.08 -8.98 -16.45
C ASP A 343 9.95 -8.28 -17.21
N THR A 344 9.35 -7.32 -16.57
CA THR A 344 8.17 -6.64 -17.11
C THR A 344 8.41 -5.15 -17.36
N THR A 345 9.61 -4.61 -17.00
CA THR A 345 9.82 -3.16 -16.98
C THR A 345 11.20 -2.64 -17.38
N VAL A 346 12.25 -3.47 -17.42
CA VAL A 346 13.64 -3.00 -17.54
C VAL A 346 14.37 -3.53 -18.77
N ASN A 347 14.45 -4.85 -18.95
CA ASN A 347 15.33 -5.47 -19.93
C ASN A 347 14.60 -5.79 -21.24
N PHE A 348 14.91 -5.04 -22.32
CA PHE A 348 14.23 -5.19 -23.62
C PHE A 348 14.40 -6.59 -24.21
N ASN A 349 15.63 -6.99 -24.50
CA ASN A 349 16.00 -8.28 -25.08
C ASN A 349 17.18 -8.84 -24.29
N PRO A 350 16.94 -9.58 -23.20
CA PRO A 350 18.02 -10.16 -22.41
C PRO A 350 18.71 -11.30 -23.17
N THR A 351 20.02 -11.48 -22.94
CA THR A 351 20.72 -12.71 -23.35
C THR A 351 20.32 -13.87 -22.44
N SER A 352 20.73 -15.10 -22.80
CA SER A 352 20.46 -16.29 -21.96
C SER A 352 21.05 -16.15 -20.56
N GLU A 353 22.26 -15.58 -20.44
CA GLU A 353 22.92 -15.29 -19.16
C GLU A 353 22.15 -14.26 -18.35
N GLU A 354 21.70 -13.18 -19.00
CA GLU A 354 20.91 -12.12 -18.35
C GLU A 354 19.56 -12.66 -17.90
N LEU A 355 18.89 -13.50 -18.70
CA LEU A 355 17.62 -14.12 -18.33
C LEU A 355 17.78 -15.06 -17.13
N ALA A 356 18.88 -15.82 -17.06
CA ALA A 356 19.21 -16.65 -15.91
C ALA A 356 19.49 -15.77 -14.66
N ASP A 357 20.23 -14.68 -14.80
CA ASP A 357 20.50 -13.76 -13.69
C ASP A 357 19.21 -13.07 -13.18
N ILE A 358 18.32 -12.63 -14.08
CA ILE A 358 16.98 -12.11 -13.74
C ILE A 358 16.21 -13.16 -12.95
N THR A 359 16.18 -14.40 -13.42
CA THR A 359 15.48 -15.49 -12.73
C THR A 359 16.00 -15.72 -11.31
N LEU A 360 17.32 -15.70 -11.13
CA LEU A 360 17.93 -15.82 -9.79
C LEU A 360 17.58 -14.65 -8.88
N MET A 361 17.52 -13.41 -9.39
CA MET A 361 17.09 -12.25 -8.61
C MET A 361 15.63 -12.39 -8.17
N VAL A 362 14.75 -12.81 -9.08
CA VAL A 362 13.33 -13.05 -8.74
C VAL A 362 13.20 -14.16 -7.71
N ALA A 363 13.89 -15.27 -7.89
CA ALA A 363 13.85 -16.40 -6.95
C ALA A 363 14.35 -16.00 -5.55
N LYS A 364 15.40 -15.17 -5.48
CA LYS A 364 15.89 -14.59 -4.22
C LYS A 364 14.80 -13.76 -3.56
N GLU A 365 14.15 -12.88 -4.31
CA GLU A 365 13.12 -11.99 -3.78
C GLU A 365 11.88 -12.75 -3.31
N VAL A 366 11.43 -13.75 -4.05
CA VAL A 366 10.30 -14.62 -3.66
C VAL A 366 10.61 -15.39 -2.37
N LYS A 367 11.84 -15.89 -2.20
CA LYS A 367 12.30 -16.50 -0.93
C LYS A 367 12.28 -15.51 0.22
N ASN A 368 12.61 -14.27 -0.03
CA ASN A 368 12.59 -13.19 0.96
C ASN A 368 11.19 -12.93 1.50
N PHE A 369 10.18 -13.10 0.67
CA PHE A 369 8.77 -13.06 1.09
C PHE A 369 8.32 -14.32 1.83
N GLY A 370 9.21 -15.29 2.05
CA GLY A 370 8.90 -16.55 2.75
C GLY A 370 8.19 -17.57 1.86
N ILE A 371 8.28 -17.41 0.54
CA ILE A 371 7.64 -18.30 -0.46
C ILE A 371 8.71 -19.10 -1.18
N THR A 372 8.46 -20.40 -1.40
CA THR A 372 9.31 -21.23 -2.24
C THR A 372 9.06 -20.90 -3.71
N PRO A 373 10.07 -20.39 -4.46
CA PRO A 373 9.92 -20.10 -5.88
C PRO A 373 9.81 -21.38 -6.70
N ARG A 374 8.83 -21.44 -7.58
CA ARG A 374 8.62 -22.49 -8.58
C ARG A 374 8.45 -21.80 -9.93
N VAL A 375 9.50 -21.88 -10.75
CA VAL A 375 9.75 -20.95 -11.85
C VAL A 375 9.49 -21.61 -13.20
N ALA A 376 8.59 -21.04 -13.97
CA ALA A 376 8.41 -21.38 -15.38
C ALA A 376 9.09 -20.33 -16.28
N LEU A 377 10.03 -20.76 -17.13
CA LEU A 377 10.61 -19.94 -18.17
C LEU A 377 9.74 -20.03 -19.42
N LEU A 378 9.08 -18.94 -19.76
CA LEU A 378 8.03 -18.93 -20.78
C LEU A 378 8.57 -18.74 -22.20
N SER A 379 7.93 -19.43 -23.13
CA SER A 379 8.15 -19.33 -24.56
C SER A 379 6.86 -19.71 -25.31
N TYR A 380 6.86 -19.56 -26.62
CA TYR A 380 5.86 -20.19 -27.47
C TYR A 380 6.21 -21.66 -27.83
N SER A 381 7.40 -22.12 -27.46
CA SER A 381 7.93 -23.49 -27.66
C SER A 381 7.83 -24.28 -26.36
N ASN A 382 7.70 -25.61 -26.48
CA ASN A 382 7.70 -26.53 -25.35
C ASN A 382 8.89 -27.49 -25.48
N PHE A 383 9.85 -27.44 -24.57
CA PHE A 383 10.93 -28.42 -24.37
C PHE A 383 11.62 -28.87 -25.66
N GLY A 384 11.96 -27.93 -26.55
CA GLY A 384 12.65 -28.26 -27.80
C GLY A 384 11.75 -28.42 -29.03
N SER A 385 10.46 -28.14 -28.93
CA SER A 385 9.54 -28.21 -30.07
C SER A 385 9.87 -27.19 -31.19
N SER A 386 10.67 -26.14 -30.87
CA SER A 386 11.17 -25.17 -31.83
C SER A 386 12.68 -24.91 -31.65
N ASN A 387 13.36 -24.65 -32.77
CA ASN A 387 14.79 -24.34 -32.81
C ASN A 387 15.03 -22.88 -33.26
N THR A 388 14.09 -22.00 -33.07
CA THR A 388 14.30 -20.54 -33.31
C THR A 388 15.23 -19.94 -32.27
N PRO A 389 15.90 -18.83 -32.61
CA PRO A 389 16.80 -18.15 -31.67
C PRO A 389 16.16 -17.81 -30.33
N GLU A 390 14.87 -17.41 -30.33
CA GLU A 390 14.10 -17.04 -29.12
C GLU A 390 13.85 -18.25 -28.20
N ALA A 391 13.49 -19.44 -28.78
CA ALA A 391 13.29 -20.67 -28.01
C ALA A 391 14.63 -21.19 -27.45
N ILE A 392 15.69 -21.17 -28.26
CA ILE A 392 17.05 -21.54 -27.84
C ILE A 392 17.56 -20.64 -26.74
N LEU A 393 17.26 -19.35 -26.78
CA LEU A 393 17.64 -18.39 -25.73
C LEU A 393 17.11 -18.82 -24.36
N VAL A 394 15.82 -19.13 -24.28
CA VAL A 394 15.16 -19.55 -23.02
C VAL A 394 15.68 -20.90 -22.54
N ARG A 395 15.87 -21.86 -23.46
CA ARG A 395 16.45 -23.19 -23.15
C ARG A 395 17.85 -23.06 -22.54
N LYS A 396 18.73 -22.28 -23.16
CA LYS A 396 20.06 -21.98 -22.62
C LYS A 396 20.02 -21.28 -21.27
N ALA A 397 19.07 -20.37 -21.06
CA ALA A 397 18.90 -19.74 -19.76
C ALA A 397 18.57 -20.78 -18.68
N ARG A 398 17.69 -21.74 -18.96
CA ARG A 398 17.37 -22.86 -18.06
C ARG A 398 18.60 -23.72 -17.75
N GLU A 399 19.42 -24.07 -18.76
CA GLU A 399 20.66 -24.82 -18.56
C GLU A 399 21.63 -24.08 -17.63
N LEU A 400 21.82 -22.76 -17.85
CA LEU A 400 22.65 -21.93 -16.99
C LEU A 400 22.11 -21.82 -15.55
N LEU A 401 20.78 -21.79 -15.38
CA LEU A 401 20.16 -21.81 -14.05
C LEU A 401 20.48 -23.08 -13.29
N LYS A 402 20.41 -24.23 -13.94
CA LYS A 402 20.77 -25.52 -13.32
C LYS A 402 22.23 -25.59 -12.90
N GLN A 403 23.13 -24.95 -13.65
CA GLN A 403 24.54 -24.85 -13.27
C GLN A 403 24.76 -23.90 -12.08
N LYS A 404 24.07 -22.74 -12.06
CA LYS A 404 24.25 -21.72 -11.04
C LYS A 404 23.50 -22.01 -9.73
N SER A 405 22.35 -22.68 -9.82
CA SER A 405 21.46 -22.98 -8.68
C SER A 405 20.70 -24.29 -8.91
N PRO A 406 21.38 -25.44 -8.71
CA PRO A 406 20.79 -26.77 -8.96
C PRO A 406 19.49 -27.05 -8.19
N ASP A 407 19.38 -26.51 -6.98
CA ASP A 407 18.23 -26.70 -6.08
C ASP A 407 17.03 -25.80 -6.39
N LEU A 408 17.15 -24.89 -7.37
CA LEU A 408 16.02 -24.06 -7.77
C LEU A 408 15.05 -24.87 -8.60
N ILE A 409 13.80 -24.99 -8.15
CA ILE A 409 12.72 -25.62 -8.92
C ILE A 409 12.39 -24.67 -10.08
N ALA A 410 12.97 -24.96 -11.26
CA ALA A 410 12.82 -24.12 -12.44
C ALA A 410 12.91 -24.97 -13.72
N ASP A 411 11.95 -24.80 -14.63
CA ASP A 411 11.97 -25.49 -15.89
C ASP A 411 11.42 -24.66 -17.06
N GLY A 412 11.64 -25.14 -18.28
CA GLY A 412 11.26 -24.53 -19.56
C GLY A 412 12.31 -24.82 -20.61
N GLU A 413 12.17 -24.37 -21.84
CA GLU A 413 11.14 -23.40 -22.28
C GLU A 413 9.76 -24.08 -22.36
N MET A 414 8.71 -23.35 -21.95
CA MET A 414 7.34 -23.84 -22.04
C MET A 414 6.32 -22.75 -22.32
N GLN A 415 5.19 -23.15 -22.92
CA GLN A 415 4.04 -22.24 -23.09
C GLN A 415 3.34 -21.98 -21.74
N GLY A 416 2.69 -20.82 -21.65
CA GLY A 416 2.00 -20.41 -20.41
C GLY A 416 0.91 -21.39 -19.95
N ILE A 417 0.25 -22.10 -20.85
CA ILE A 417 -0.75 -23.12 -20.49
C ILE A 417 -0.12 -24.26 -19.69
N LEU A 418 1.08 -24.73 -20.06
CA LEU A 418 1.76 -25.80 -19.33
C LEU A 418 2.20 -25.38 -17.93
N ALA A 419 2.49 -24.10 -17.72
CA ALA A 419 2.84 -23.59 -16.40
C ALA A 419 1.68 -23.70 -15.40
N PHE A 420 0.43 -23.77 -15.85
CA PHE A 420 -0.76 -23.78 -14.99
C PHE A 420 -1.58 -25.08 -15.06
N ASP A 421 -1.33 -25.95 -16.05
CA ASP A 421 -2.02 -27.21 -16.21
C ASP A 421 -1.08 -28.40 -15.90
N LYS A 422 -1.15 -28.85 -14.65
CA LYS A 422 -0.31 -29.96 -14.17
C LYS A 422 -0.63 -31.30 -14.86
N ASP A 423 -1.88 -31.51 -15.23
CA ASP A 423 -2.30 -32.78 -15.81
C ASP A 423 -1.69 -32.93 -17.20
N ILE A 424 -1.78 -31.87 -18.02
CA ILE A 424 -1.12 -31.81 -19.32
C ILE A 424 0.41 -31.94 -19.18
N LEU A 425 0.99 -31.26 -18.17
CA LEU A 425 2.44 -31.31 -17.95
C LEU A 425 2.92 -32.70 -17.54
N LYS A 426 2.19 -33.37 -16.64
CA LYS A 426 2.48 -34.75 -16.21
C LYS A 426 2.34 -35.78 -17.33
N GLU A 427 1.28 -35.64 -18.11
CA GLU A 427 1.00 -36.58 -19.20
C GLU A 427 2.04 -36.48 -20.31
N ASN A 428 2.39 -35.26 -20.74
CA ASN A 428 3.24 -35.06 -21.91
C ASN A 428 4.72 -34.83 -21.57
N TYR A 429 5.03 -34.31 -20.38
CA TYR A 429 6.39 -33.94 -19.96
C TYR A 429 6.68 -34.34 -18.50
N PRO A 430 6.56 -35.67 -18.18
CA PRO A 430 6.73 -36.14 -16.79
C PRO A 430 8.13 -35.94 -16.22
N PHE A 431 9.11 -35.61 -17.05
CA PHE A 431 10.48 -35.26 -16.64
C PHE A 431 10.61 -33.86 -16.06
N SER A 432 9.60 -33.03 -16.21
CA SER A 432 9.66 -31.64 -15.74
C SER A 432 9.57 -31.58 -14.21
N GLU A 433 10.46 -30.82 -13.59
CA GLU A 433 10.44 -30.56 -12.14
C GLU A 433 9.17 -29.82 -11.68
N LEU A 434 8.43 -29.22 -12.60
CA LEU A 434 7.18 -28.50 -12.34
C LEU A 434 5.94 -29.42 -12.45
N ALA A 435 6.09 -30.67 -12.89
CA ALA A 435 4.95 -31.56 -13.06
C ALA A 435 4.14 -31.78 -11.77
N ASP A 436 4.80 -31.76 -10.60
CA ASP A 436 4.18 -31.90 -9.30
C ASP A 436 4.08 -30.57 -8.50
N ALA A 437 4.49 -29.44 -9.10
CA ALA A 437 4.59 -28.17 -8.41
C ALA A 437 3.58 -27.13 -8.93
N ASP A 438 2.99 -26.32 -8.04
CA ASP A 438 2.22 -25.15 -8.44
C ASP A 438 3.18 -24.00 -8.79
N VAL A 439 3.25 -23.65 -10.07
CA VAL A 439 4.07 -22.55 -10.55
C VAL A 439 3.58 -21.23 -9.93
N ASN A 440 4.52 -20.45 -9.42
CA ASN A 440 4.25 -19.14 -8.84
C ASN A 440 5.15 -18.02 -9.38
N VAL A 441 6.12 -18.35 -10.24
CA VAL A 441 7.01 -17.39 -10.89
C VAL A 441 6.99 -17.62 -12.40
N LEU A 442 6.72 -16.57 -13.16
CA LEU A 442 6.75 -16.56 -14.63
C LEU A 442 7.88 -15.65 -15.11
N ILE A 443 8.81 -16.21 -15.87
CA ILE A 443 9.91 -15.47 -16.49
C ILE A 443 9.64 -15.35 -17.99
N PHE A 444 9.57 -14.12 -18.47
CA PHE A 444 9.29 -13.82 -19.88
C PHE A 444 10.57 -13.67 -20.69
N PRO A 445 10.56 -14.08 -21.97
CA PRO A 445 11.77 -14.06 -22.82
C PRO A 445 12.28 -12.65 -23.13
N ASN A 446 11.40 -11.65 -23.11
CA ASN A 446 11.72 -10.27 -23.39
C ASN A 446 10.69 -9.33 -22.76
N LEU A 447 11.01 -8.03 -22.75
CA LEU A 447 10.17 -6.98 -22.14
C LEU A 447 8.77 -6.90 -22.75
N SER A 448 8.65 -7.01 -24.07
CA SER A 448 7.35 -6.90 -24.74
C SER A 448 6.39 -8.00 -24.31
N ALA A 449 6.87 -9.25 -24.23
CA ALA A 449 6.06 -10.37 -23.76
C ALA A 449 5.62 -10.17 -22.30
N GLY A 450 6.55 -9.80 -21.42
CA GLY A 450 6.26 -9.60 -19.99
C GLY A 450 5.32 -8.42 -19.74
N ASN A 451 5.55 -7.29 -20.39
CA ASN A 451 4.75 -6.08 -20.22
C ASN A 451 3.32 -6.26 -20.76
N ILE A 452 3.17 -6.82 -21.96
CA ILE A 452 1.83 -7.07 -22.55
C ILE A 452 1.06 -8.07 -21.69
N ALA A 453 1.69 -9.19 -21.29
CA ALA A 453 1.03 -10.20 -20.46
C ALA A 453 0.57 -9.63 -19.13
N TYR A 454 1.43 -8.86 -18.45
CA TYR A 454 1.09 -8.21 -17.20
C TYR A 454 -0.12 -7.27 -17.34
N ASN A 455 -0.11 -6.36 -18.33
CA ASN A 455 -1.20 -5.40 -18.54
C ASN A 455 -2.53 -6.12 -18.88
N LEU A 456 -2.49 -7.14 -19.73
CA LEU A 456 -3.70 -7.92 -20.06
C LEU A 456 -4.26 -8.66 -18.84
N LEU A 457 -3.40 -9.27 -18.03
CA LEU A 457 -3.83 -9.95 -16.80
C LEU A 457 -4.41 -8.98 -15.78
N GLN A 458 -3.85 -7.79 -15.64
CA GLN A 458 -4.36 -6.75 -14.76
C GLN A 458 -5.76 -6.29 -15.19
N GLU A 459 -5.91 -5.90 -16.45
CA GLU A 459 -7.16 -5.31 -16.95
C GLU A 459 -8.27 -6.34 -17.10
N LEU A 460 -7.98 -7.50 -17.68
CA LEU A 460 -8.99 -8.54 -17.92
C LEU A 460 -9.29 -9.39 -16.69
N GLY A 461 -8.29 -9.63 -15.84
CA GLY A 461 -8.42 -10.45 -14.65
C GLY A 461 -8.96 -9.70 -13.44
N GLY A 462 -8.91 -8.37 -13.44
CA GLY A 462 -9.32 -7.53 -12.30
C GLY A 462 -8.52 -7.83 -11.02
N PHE A 463 -7.28 -8.29 -11.18
CA PHE A 463 -6.42 -8.66 -10.07
C PHE A 463 -5.77 -7.43 -9.42
N ASP A 464 -5.63 -7.47 -8.10
CA ASP A 464 -4.74 -6.54 -7.39
C ASP A 464 -3.30 -6.80 -7.83
N THR A 465 -2.63 -5.75 -8.30
CA THR A 465 -1.25 -5.83 -8.78
C THR A 465 -0.33 -4.92 -7.98
N ILE A 466 0.91 -5.35 -7.78
CA ILE A 466 1.91 -4.60 -7.03
C ILE A 466 3.21 -4.60 -7.82
N GLY A 467 3.75 -3.42 -7.98
CA GLY A 467 4.97 -3.23 -8.76
C GLY A 467 4.99 -1.90 -9.51
N PRO A 468 6.05 -1.67 -10.30
CA PRO A 468 7.18 -2.59 -10.46
C PRO A 468 8.10 -2.60 -9.23
N ILE A 469 8.46 -3.79 -8.76
CA ILE A 469 9.47 -3.99 -7.72
C ILE A 469 10.83 -4.04 -8.41
N LEU A 470 11.69 -3.07 -8.11
CA LEU A 470 13.05 -3.04 -8.64
C LEU A 470 13.97 -3.96 -7.85
N MET A 471 14.62 -4.87 -8.55
CA MET A 471 15.58 -5.82 -8.00
C MET A 471 17.00 -5.52 -8.48
N GLY A 472 17.99 -5.86 -7.67
CA GLY A 472 19.40 -5.72 -8.02
C GLY A 472 20.02 -4.33 -7.73
N LEU A 473 19.28 -3.38 -7.15
CA LEU A 473 19.85 -2.11 -6.64
C LEU A 473 20.56 -2.34 -5.30
N ALA A 474 21.68 -1.66 -5.07
CA ALA A 474 22.46 -1.79 -3.83
C ALA A 474 21.70 -1.32 -2.57
N LYS A 475 20.69 -0.47 -2.72
CA LYS A 475 19.79 0.01 -1.67
C LYS A 475 18.35 0.04 -2.18
N PRO A 476 17.35 -0.03 -1.28
CA PRO A 476 15.94 -0.05 -1.67
C PRO A 476 15.49 1.27 -2.31
N VAL A 477 15.14 1.21 -3.58
CA VAL A 477 14.47 2.30 -4.30
C VAL A 477 13.36 1.68 -5.13
N HIS A 478 12.12 2.00 -4.81
CA HIS A 478 10.95 1.44 -5.48
C HIS A 478 10.14 2.53 -6.19
N VAL A 479 9.57 2.15 -7.33
CA VAL A 479 8.88 3.08 -8.21
C VAL A 479 7.38 2.76 -8.20
N LEU A 480 6.57 3.80 -7.97
CA LEU A 480 5.12 3.73 -8.08
C LEU A 480 4.70 3.87 -9.55
N GLN A 481 3.54 3.35 -9.89
CA GLN A 481 2.88 3.63 -11.16
C GLN A 481 2.08 4.94 -11.10
N LEU A 482 1.94 5.59 -12.24
CA LEU A 482 0.98 6.68 -12.42
C LEU A 482 -0.42 6.16 -12.04
N GLY A 483 -1.09 6.86 -11.14
CA GLY A 483 -2.44 6.45 -10.71
C GLY A 483 -2.50 5.43 -9.56
N SER A 484 -1.37 4.97 -8.99
CA SER A 484 -1.38 4.07 -7.84
C SER A 484 -2.36 4.51 -6.75
N SER A 485 -3.08 3.55 -6.18
CA SER A 485 -3.96 3.78 -5.04
C SER A 485 -3.17 3.93 -3.73
N VAL A 486 -3.79 4.48 -2.69
CA VAL A 486 -3.18 4.54 -1.34
C VAL A 486 -2.77 3.14 -0.88
N ARG A 487 -3.61 2.12 -1.11
CA ARG A 487 -3.29 0.72 -0.78
C ARG A 487 -2.06 0.20 -1.53
N SER A 488 -1.95 0.50 -2.83
CA SER A 488 -0.76 0.12 -3.61
C SER A 488 0.52 0.80 -3.11
N ILE A 489 0.42 2.05 -2.65
CA ILE A 489 1.53 2.78 -2.03
C ILE A 489 1.94 2.11 -0.72
N ILE A 490 1.00 1.77 0.17
CA ILE A 490 1.26 1.07 1.43
C ILE A 490 1.92 -0.29 1.16
N ASN A 491 1.39 -1.07 0.21
CA ASN A 491 1.98 -2.34 -0.18
C ASN A 491 3.43 -2.19 -0.68
N MET A 492 3.72 -1.13 -1.44
CA MET A 492 5.09 -0.84 -1.88
C MET A 492 5.99 -0.43 -0.71
N VAL A 493 5.47 0.29 0.29
CA VAL A 493 6.21 0.59 1.53
C VAL A 493 6.56 -0.68 2.29
N LEU A 494 5.62 -1.63 2.42
CA LEU A 494 5.88 -2.93 3.06
C LEU A 494 7.02 -3.68 2.36
N ILE A 495 7.04 -3.69 1.02
CA ILE A 495 8.12 -4.28 0.23
C ILE A 495 9.44 -3.53 0.46
N ALA A 496 9.41 -2.19 0.44
CA ALA A 496 10.59 -1.36 0.65
C ALA A 496 11.21 -1.56 2.05
N VAL A 497 10.38 -1.72 3.07
CA VAL A 497 10.83 -2.05 4.44
C VAL A 497 11.45 -3.44 4.49
N ALA A 498 10.81 -4.45 3.88
CA ALA A 498 11.34 -5.81 3.82
C ALA A 498 12.70 -5.88 3.10
N ASP A 499 12.84 -5.18 1.97
CA ASP A 499 14.11 -5.05 1.22
C ASP A 499 15.18 -4.33 2.07
N ALA A 500 14.81 -3.26 2.80
CA ALA A 500 15.72 -2.54 3.69
C ALA A 500 16.20 -3.40 4.87
N GLN A 501 15.32 -4.20 5.46
CA GLN A 501 15.68 -5.13 6.55
C GLN A 501 16.72 -6.16 6.10
N GLN A 502 16.63 -6.63 4.86
CA GLN A 502 17.59 -7.59 4.32
C GLN A 502 18.94 -6.96 3.97
N LYS A 503 18.92 -5.81 3.30
CA LYS A 503 20.13 -5.11 2.83
C LYS A 503 20.91 -4.46 3.97
N SER A 504 20.25 -4.23 5.12
CA SER A 504 20.85 -3.63 6.31
C SER A 504 20.25 -4.27 7.56
N PRO A 505 20.63 -5.53 7.92
CA PRO A 505 20.07 -6.24 9.08
C PRO A 505 20.34 -5.52 10.41
N GLU A 506 21.52 -4.91 10.55
CA GLU A 506 21.86 -4.09 11.72
C GLU A 506 21.55 -2.62 11.42
N ARG A 507 20.52 -2.09 12.08
CA ARG A 507 20.25 -0.67 12.07
C ARG A 507 21.38 0.05 12.82
N LYS A 508 22.21 0.82 12.14
CA LYS A 508 23.06 1.81 12.81
C LYS A 508 22.14 2.88 13.37
N GLN A 509 21.78 2.74 14.64
CA GLN A 509 21.09 3.79 15.40
C GLN A 509 22.08 4.94 15.60
N ASP A 510 22.04 5.92 14.73
CA ASP A 510 22.71 7.20 14.91
C ASP A 510 21.70 8.13 15.61
N ALA A 511 21.63 8.01 16.94
CA ALA A 511 20.69 8.76 17.78
C ALA A 511 20.78 10.29 17.54
N ASP A 512 21.95 10.82 17.20
CA ASP A 512 22.15 12.23 16.88
C ASP A 512 21.52 12.61 15.53
N LYS A 513 21.55 11.70 14.55
CA LYS A 513 20.89 11.93 13.25
C LYS A 513 19.38 11.81 13.38
N GLU A 514 18.87 10.84 14.11
CA GLU A 514 17.44 10.69 14.38
C GLU A 514 16.87 11.92 15.11
N GLN A 515 17.56 12.42 16.13
CA GLN A 515 17.15 13.66 16.82
C GLN A 515 17.13 14.89 15.91
N ARG A 516 18.02 15.00 14.92
CA ARG A 516 17.99 16.12 13.96
C ARG A 516 16.71 16.17 13.13
N TRP A 517 16.24 15.03 12.67
CA TRP A 517 15.05 14.91 11.81
C TRP A 517 13.76 15.14 12.64
N TRP A 518 13.67 14.51 13.81
CA TRP A 518 12.50 14.61 14.69
C TRP A 518 12.35 15.96 15.39
N LYS A 519 13.43 16.64 15.75
CA LYS A 519 13.38 17.98 16.35
C LYS A 519 12.84 19.05 15.37
N LYS A 520 13.00 18.82 14.06
CA LYS A 520 12.49 19.74 13.02
C LYS A 520 11.01 19.51 12.71
N SER A 521 10.47 18.30 12.89
CA SER A 521 9.04 18.00 12.65
C SER A 521 8.09 18.75 13.58
N LYS A 522 8.54 19.21 14.74
CA LYS A 522 7.72 20.04 15.65
C LYS A 522 7.27 21.37 15.04
N LYS A 523 7.99 21.89 14.03
CA LYS A 523 7.63 23.16 13.36
C LYS A 523 6.42 23.07 12.45
N ILE A 524 6.05 21.88 11.94
CA ILE A 524 4.89 21.74 11.06
C ILE A 524 3.58 21.89 11.83
N ASN A 525 3.53 21.39 13.07
CA ASN A 525 2.35 21.55 13.92
C ASN A 525 2.06 23.03 14.26
N GLU A 526 3.08 23.92 14.21
CA GLU A 526 2.89 25.37 14.36
C GLU A 526 2.33 26.02 13.07
N LEU A 527 2.39 25.32 11.92
CA LEU A 527 1.89 25.78 10.61
C LEU A 527 0.53 25.16 10.25
N MET A 528 0.11 24.10 10.94
CA MET A 528 -1.20 23.46 10.83
C MET A 528 -2.20 24.10 11.78
#